data_d84d3ca4855c02f23390db68c9e83c66
#
_entry.id   d84d3ca4855c02f23390db68c9e83c66
#
_cell.length_a   1.000
_cell.length_b   1.000
_cell.length_c   1.000
_cell.angle_alpha   90.00
_cell.angle_beta   90.00
_cell.angle_gamma   90.00
#
_symmetry.space_group_name_H-M   'P 1'
#
loop_
_entity.id
_entity.type
_entity.pdbx_description
1 polymer ?
#
loop_
_entity_poly.entity_id
_entity_poly.type
_entity_poly.pdbx_seq_one_letter_code
_entity_poly.pdbx_strand_id
1 'polypeptide(L)'
;MAAPADPTTAPSCAPPHGRTRRRGETLERAIFDAVLDQLQRVGYVGLTMEGVATRAHTGKAALYRRWPRKEDLVVDALEHALPSPTDLPDHGNVRDDLLDLLRRMTAMLNSPAGCALQCLMSETERDESFARLLHERVKEPRKRMFLDLLVRGAVRG
;
A
#
# COMPACT_ATOMS: atom_id res chain seq x y z
N MET A 1 48.80 46.61 -25.37
CA MET A 1 47.86 45.91 -26.26
C MET A 1 47.29 44.71 -25.46
N ALA A 2 46.15 44.91 -24.83
CA ALA A 2 45.51 43.95 -23.93
C ALA A 2 44.44 43.19 -24.73
N ALA A 3 44.46 41.86 -24.66
CA ALA A 3 43.42 41.01 -25.21
C ALA A 3 42.27 40.86 -24.17
N PRO A 4 41.01 40.83 -24.59
CA PRO A 4 39.88 40.76 -23.67
C PRO A 4 39.62 39.31 -23.19
N ALA A 5 39.22 39.20 -21.94
CA ALA A 5 38.77 38.00 -21.28
C ALA A 5 37.35 37.64 -21.75
N ASP A 6 37.11 36.38 -22.08
CA ASP A 6 35.80 35.82 -22.32
C ASP A 6 35.06 35.53 -20.99
N PRO A 7 33.84 36.00 -20.83
CA PRO A 7 32.96 35.54 -19.76
C PRO A 7 31.93 34.61 -20.36
N THR A 8 31.84 33.38 -19.95
CA THR A 8 30.54 32.66 -19.82
C THR A 8 30.78 31.19 -19.60
N THR A 9 30.75 30.77 -18.35
CA THR A 9 30.27 29.42 -18.00
C THR A 9 29.25 29.58 -16.91
N ALA A 10 27.99 29.66 -17.32
CA ALA A 10 26.86 29.59 -16.41
C ALA A 10 26.70 28.16 -15.91
N PRO A 11 26.51 27.96 -14.61
CA PRO A 11 26.21 26.63 -14.09
C PRO A 11 24.80 26.22 -14.50
N SER A 12 24.68 25.13 -15.23
CA SER A 12 23.43 24.45 -15.56
C SER A 12 22.73 24.00 -14.26
N CYS A 13 21.68 24.72 -13.88
CA CYS A 13 20.82 24.33 -12.77
C CYS A 13 19.83 23.25 -13.24
N ALA A 14 20.25 21.99 -13.12
CA ALA A 14 19.34 20.87 -13.28
C ALA A 14 18.38 20.84 -12.08
N PRO A 15 17.05 20.75 -12.27
CA PRO A 15 16.10 20.70 -11.15
C PRO A 15 16.24 19.41 -10.36
N PRO A 16 16.14 19.46 -9.02
CA PRO A 16 16.31 18.26 -8.19
C PRO A 16 15.10 17.36 -8.30
N HIS A 17 15.16 16.36 -9.15
CA HIS A 17 14.10 15.33 -9.34
C HIS A 17 13.76 14.54 -8.05
N GLY A 18 14.56 14.61 -6.99
CA GLY A 18 14.34 13.93 -5.73
C GLY A 18 13.26 14.55 -4.80
N ARG A 19 13.05 15.87 -4.86
CA ARG A 19 12.11 16.57 -3.95
C ARG A 19 10.64 16.35 -4.32
N THR A 20 10.32 16.25 -5.59
CA THR A 20 8.93 16.06 -6.07
C THR A 20 8.47 14.62 -5.80
N ARG A 21 9.35 13.64 -6.00
CA ARG A 21 9.08 12.21 -5.73
C ARG A 21 8.83 11.96 -4.24
N ARG A 22 9.68 12.46 -3.34
CA ARG A 22 9.49 12.36 -1.88
C ARG A 22 8.20 13.00 -1.39
N ARG A 23 7.78 14.13 -1.96
CA ARG A 23 6.50 14.76 -1.63
C ARG A 23 5.32 13.92 -2.08
N GLY A 24 5.41 13.26 -3.23
CA GLY A 24 4.39 12.34 -3.73
C GLY A 24 4.21 11.12 -2.83
N GLU A 25 5.30 10.48 -2.44
CA GLU A 25 5.30 9.31 -1.54
C GLU A 25 4.77 9.66 -0.14
N THR A 26 5.14 10.82 0.41
CA THR A 26 4.64 11.29 1.70
C THR A 26 3.13 11.58 1.65
N LEU A 27 2.64 12.20 0.56
CA LEU A 27 1.22 12.46 0.37
C LEU A 27 0.42 11.17 0.19
N GLU A 28 0.93 10.23 -0.60
CA GLU A 28 0.30 8.93 -0.81
C GLU A 28 0.13 8.17 0.49
N ARG A 29 1.17 8.13 1.31
CA ARG A 29 1.12 7.52 2.65
C ARG A 29 0.06 8.20 3.52
N ALA A 30 0.01 9.53 3.54
CA ALA A 30 -1.00 10.28 4.30
C ALA A 30 -2.43 9.97 3.81
N ILE A 31 -2.62 9.74 2.51
CA ILE A 31 -3.91 9.33 1.94
C ILE A 31 -4.27 7.92 2.43
N PHE A 32 -3.34 6.96 2.40
CA PHE A 32 -3.59 5.60 2.84
C PHE A 32 -3.85 5.52 4.35
N ASP A 33 -3.11 6.26 5.17
CA ASP A 33 -3.37 6.38 6.60
C ASP A 33 -4.78 6.95 6.87
N ALA A 34 -5.22 7.95 6.08
CA ALA A 34 -6.56 8.52 6.18
C ALA A 34 -7.67 7.53 5.79
N VAL A 35 -7.42 6.67 4.80
CA VAL A 35 -8.35 5.59 4.41
C VAL A 35 -8.50 4.59 5.55
N LEU A 36 -7.39 4.08 6.09
CA LEU A 36 -7.40 3.08 7.18
C LEU A 36 -8.09 3.62 8.44
N ASP A 37 -7.84 4.88 8.79
CA ASP A 37 -8.51 5.53 9.93
C ASP A 37 -10.03 5.67 9.69
N GLN A 38 -10.47 6.07 8.48
CA GLN A 38 -11.91 6.14 8.19
C GLN A 38 -12.56 4.76 8.20
N LEU A 39 -11.92 3.72 7.65
CA LEU A 39 -12.42 2.35 7.70
C LEU A 39 -12.68 1.89 9.13
N GLN A 40 -11.80 2.24 10.07
CA GLN A 40 -11.95 1.90 11.47
C GLN A 40 -13.07 2.69 12.17
N ARG A 41 -13.26 3.97 11.83
CA ARG A 41 -14.19 4.85 12.52
C ARG A 41 -15.62 4.74 12.03
N VAL A 42 -15.81 4.67 10.72
CA VAL A 42 -17.12 4.76 10.07
C VAL A 42 -17.44 3.58 9.15
N GLY A 43 -16.53 2.62 9.05
CA GLY A 43 -16.64 1.47 8.16
C GLY A 43 -16.53 1.85 6.68
N TYR A 44 -16.70 0.85 5.82
CA TYR A 44 -16.61 1.04 4.37
C TYR A 44 -17.78 1.89 3.83
N VAL A 45 -18.99 1.70 4.33
CA VAL A 45 -20.17 2.45 3.89
C VAL A 45 -20.00 3.94 4.18
N GLY A 46 -19.49 4.28 5.37
CA GLY A 46 -19.28 5.67 5.80
C GLY A 46 -18.02 6.32 5.21
N LEU A 47 -17.12 5.56 4.60
CA LEU A 47 -15.91 6.10 3.98
C LEU A 47 -16.27 6.89 2.72
N THR A 48 -15.76 8.13 2.64
CA THR A 48 -15.96 9.03 1.50
C THR A 48 -14.65 9.57 0.97
N MET A 49 -14.57 9.79 -0.35
CA MET A 49 -13.39 10.42 -0.98
C MET A 49 -13.12 11.83 -0.44
N GLU A 50 -14.17 12.57 -0.10
CA GLU A 50 -14.08 13.89 0.53
C GLU A 50 -13.46 13.85 1.92
N GLY A 51 -13.90 12.89 2.72
CA GLY A 51 -13.37 12.67 4.07
C GLY A 51 -11.88 12.30 4.04
N VAL A 52 -11.48 11.42 3.11
CA VAL A 52 -10.07 11.07 2.88
C VAL A 52 -9.27 12.30 2.45
N ALA A 53 -9.76 13.08 1.47
CA ALA A 53 -9.08 14.28 0.99
C ALA A 53 -8.84 15.31 2.10
N THR A 54 -9.88 15.56 2.91
CA THR A 54 -9.81 16.48 4.05
C THR A 54 -8.77 16.02 5.06
N ARG A 55 -8.79 14.74 5.43
CA ARG A 55 -7.90 14.18 6.45
C ARG A 55 -6.45 14.08 5.97
N ALA A 56 -6.22 13.77 4.69
CA ALA A 56 -4.91 13.74 4.08
C ALA A 56 -4.38 15.13 3.66
N HIS A 57 -5.14 16.21 3.96
CA HIS A 57 -4.80 17.58 3.57
C HIS A 57 -4.50 17.72 2.07
N THR A 58 -5.33 17.09 1.22
CA THR A 58 -5.18 17.13 -0.24
C THR A 58 -6.47 17.55 -0.94
N GLY A 59 -6.36 17.91 -2.22
CA GLY A 59 -7.52 18.28 -3.02
C GLY A 59 -8.30 17.06 -3.52
N LYS A 60 -9.64 17.09 -3.46
CA LYS A 60 -10.53 16.06 -3.99
C LYS A 60 -10.21 15.70 -5.45
N ALA A 61 -9.94 16.69 -6.30
CA ALA A 61 -9.59 16.47 -7.71
C ALA A 61 -8.29 15.68 -7.88
N ALA A 62 -7.32 15.84 -6.98
CA ALA A 62 -6.07 15.07 -7.01
C ALA A 62 -6.30 13.58 -6.67
N LEU A 63 -7.21 13.30 -5.73
CA LEU A 63 -7.64 11.94 -5.40
C LEU A 63 -8.34 11.26 -6.59
N TYR A 64 -9.40 11.89 -7.14
CA TYR A 64 -10.17 11.31 -8.23
C TYR A 64 -9.37 11.10 -9.52
N ARG A 65 -8.34 11.91 -9.76
CA ARG A 65 -7.43 11.69 -10.91
C ARG A 65 -6.63 10.41 -10.77
N ARG A 66 -6.31 9.97 -9.54
CA ARG A 66 -5.50 8.79 -9.28
C ARG A 66 -6.36 7.56 -8.98
N TRP A 67 -7.43 7.75 -8.23
CA TRP A 67 -8.39 6.72 -7.87
C TRP A 67 -9.81 7.15 -8.28
N PRO A 68 -10.27 6.76 -9.47
CA PRO A 68 -11.61 7.11 -9.93
C PRO A 68 -12.72 6.53 -9.05
N ARG A 69 -12.46 5.40 -8.39
CA ARG A 69 -13.41 4.73 -7.51
C ARG A 69 -12.84 4.57 -6.11
N LYS A 70 -13.72 4.57 -5.13
CA LYS A 70 -13.40 4.35 -3.72
C LYS A 70 -12.76 2.97 -3.47
N GLU A 71 -13.23 1.97 -4.19
CA GLU A 71 -12.77 0.58 -4.12
C GLU A 71 -11.27 0.49 -4.46
N ASP A 72 -10.87 1.15 -5.53
CA ASP A 72 -9.47 1.15 -5.99
C ASP A 72 -8.55 1.78 -4.93
N LEU A 73 -8.97 2.89 -4.34
CA LEU A 73 -8.23 3.57 -3.27
C LEU A 73 -8.10 2.70 -2.02
N VAL A 74 -9.19 2.02 -1.62
CA VAL A 74 -9.20 1.15 -0.44
C VAL A 74 -8.28 -0.06 -0.64
N VAL A 75 -8.30 -0.67 -1.81
CA VAL A 75 -7.43 -1.82 -2.12
C VAL A 75 -5.96 -1.40 -2.15
N ASP A 76 -5.63 -0.26 -2.78
CA ASP A 76 -4.25 0.27 -2.78
C ASP A 76 -3.75 0.56 -1.35
N ALA A 77 -4.60 1.15 -0.49
CA ALA A 77 -4.26 1.41 0.90
C ALA A 77 -3.99 0.12 1.70
N LEU A 78 -4.79 -0.93 1.46
CA LEU A 78 -4.57 -2.23 2.08
C LEU A 78 -3.30 -2.90 1.56
N GLU A 79 -3.04 -2.90 0.27
CA GLU A 79 -1.81 -3.45 -0.31
C GLU A 79 -0.57 -2.78 0.28
N HIS A 80 -0.63 -1.46 0.45
CA HIS A 80 0.47 -0.69 1.03
C HIS A 80 0.71 -1.01 2.51
N ALA A 81 -0.35 -1.22 3.27
CA ALA A 81 -0.29 -1.38 4.73
C ALA A 81 -0.08 -2.84 5.18
N LEU A 82 -0.44 -3.80 4.35
CA LEU A 82 -0.25 -5.22 4.65
C LEU A 82 1.16 -5.69 4.25
N PRO A 83 1.72 -6.70 4.94
CA PRO A 83 3.00 -7.28 4.57
C PRO A 83 3.05 -7.71 3.09
N SER A 84 4.19 -7.46 2.46
CA SER A 84 4.37 -7.83 1.05
C SER A 84 4.27 -9.36 0.89
N PRO A 85 3.51 -9.85 -0.10
CA PRO A 85 3.43 -11.28 -0.38
C PRO A 85 4.74 -11.87 -0.94
N THR A 86 5.72 -11.04 -1.27
CA THR A 86 7.04 -11.49 -1.74
C THR A 86 8.08 -11.61 -0.63
N ASP A 87 7.77 -11.13 0.58
CA ASP A 87 8.67 -11.17 1.73
C ASP A 87 8.47 -12.47 2.53
N LEU A 88 8.88 -13.59 1.91
CA LEU A 88 8.83 -14.90 2.54
C LEU A 88 9.99 -15.10 3.52
N PRO A 89 9.71 -15.58 4.75
CA PRO A 89 10.76 -15.98 5.67
C PRO A 89 11.58 -17.14 5.10
N ASP A 90 12.88 -17.17 5.38
CA ASP A 90 13.80 -18.23 4.99
C ASP A 90 14.83 -18.50 6.09
N HIS A 91 14.44 -19.31 7.08
CA HIS A 91 15.28 -19.74 8.21
C HIS A 91 15.97 -21.09 7.96
N GLY A 92 15.84 -21.63 6.73
CA GLY A 92 16.45 -22.89 6.35
C GLY A 92 15.62 -24.13 6.71
N ASN A 93 14.53 -24.00 7.44
CA ASN A 93 13.60 -25.08 7.75
C ASN A 93 12.14 -24.59 7.76
N VAL A 94 11.23 -25.47 7.36
CA VAL A 94 9.80 -25.14 7.20
C VAL A 94 9.11 -24.79 8.51
N ARG A 95 9.56 -25.36 9.63
CA ARG A 95 8.95 -25.11 10.94
C ARG A 95 9.16 -23.67 11.38
N ASP A 96 10.38 -23.17 11.30
CA ASP A 96 10.70 -21.80 11.72
C ASP A 96 10.15 -20.78 10.72
N ASP A 97 10.15 -21.10 9.42
CA ASP A 97 9.51 -20.30 8.38
C ASP A 97 8.00 -20.13 8.64
N LEU A 98 7.30 -21.23 8.95
CA LEU A 98 5.87 -21.19 9.29
C LEU A 98 5.59 -20.43 10.58
N LEU A 99 6.41 -20.62 11.63
CA LEU A 99 6.26 -19.90 12.89
C LEU A 99 6.44 -18.39 12.69
N ASP A 100 7.42 -17.96 11.90
CA ASP A 100 7.63 -16.55 11.58
C ASP A 100 6.48 -15.99 10.75
N LEU A 101 6.04 -16.73 9.73
CA LEU A 101 4.86 -16.32 8.93
C LEU A 101 3.61 -16.17 9.79
N LEU A 102 3.32 -17.12 10.69
CA LEU A 102 2.18 -17.05 11.59
C LEU A 102 2.27 -15.86 12.57
N ARG A 103 3.45 -15.56 13.09
CA ARG A 103 3.67 -14.36 13.93
C ARG A 103 3.39 -13.08 13.14
N ARG A 104 3.90 -12.98 11.91
CA ARG A 104 3.65 -11.83 11.02
C ARG A 104 2.16 -11.69 10.70
N MET A 105 1.46 -12.80 10.41
CA MET A 105 0.02 -12.82 10.18
C MET A 105 -0.77 -12.36 11.41
N THR A 106 -0.42 -12.85 12.59
CA THR A 106 -1.07 -12.45 13.85
C THR A 106 -0.85 -10.96 14.13
N ALA A 107 0.37 -10.47 13.96
CA ALA A 107 0.67 -9.05 14.09
C ALA A 107 -0.11 -8.21 13.08
N MET A 108 -0.21 -8.66 11.82
CA MET A 108 -0.98 -8.01 10.77
C MET A 108 -2.47 -7.96 11.12
N LEU A 109 -3.09 -9.06 11.55
CA LEU A 109 -4.51 -9.10 11.90
C LEU A 109 -4.86 -8.17 13.07
N ASN A 110 -3.93 -7.95 13.98
CA ASN A 110 -4.06 -7.00 15.10
C ASN A 110 -3.65 -5.56 14.75
N SER A 111 -3.21 -5.30 13.52
CA SER A 111 -2.87 -3.96 13.03
C SER A 111 -4.11 -3.19 12.56
N PRO A 112 -4.02 -1.85 12.43
CA PRO A 112 -5.08 -1.04 11.81
C PRO A 112 -5.52 -1.54 10.44
N ALA A 113 -4.58 -2.00 9.62
CA ALA A 113 -4.87 -2.56 8.30
C ALA A 113 -5.61 -3.90 8.36
N GLY A 114 -5.25 -4.76 9.32
CA GLY A 114 -5.93 -6.03 9.57
C GLY A 114 -7.37 -5.83 10.05
N CYS A 115 -7.59 -4.89 10.98
CA CYS A 115 -8.94 -4.50 11.41
C CYS A 115 -9.77 -3.95 10.24
N ALA A 116 -9.18 -3.09 9.40
CA ALA A 116 -9.83 -2.56 8.21
C ALA A 116 -10.21 -3.68 7.23
N LEU A 117 -9.31 -4.64 7.01
CA LEU A 117 -9.56 -5.81 6.15
C LEU A 117 -10.74 -6.66 6.69
N GLN A 118 -10.80 -6.88 8.00
CA GLN A 118 -11.92 -7.62 8.62
C GLN A 118 -13.26 -6.88 8.43
N CYS A 119 -13.29 -5.56 8.61
CA CYS A 119 -14.48 -4.74 8.37
C CYS A 119 -14.98 -4.82 6.92
N LEU A 120 -14.08 -5.01 5.96
CA LEU A 120 -14.45 -5.12 4.55
C LEU A 120 -15.01 -6.49 4.16
N MET A 121 -14.81 -7.52 4.97
CA MET A 121 -15.29 -8.87 4.65
C MET A 121 -16.82 -8.93 4.53
N SER A 122 -17.57 -8.20 5.37
CA SER A 122 -19.02 -8.12 5.29
C SER A 122 -19.52 -7.34 4.07
N GLU A 123 -18.75 -6.40 3.58
CA GLU A 123 -19.13 -5.60 2.41
C GLU A 123 -18.91 -6.35 1.09
N THR A 124 -17.99 -7.32 1.07
CA THR A 124 -17.74 -8.15 -0.13
C THR A 124 -18.92 -9.06 -0.46
N GLU A 125 -19.84 -9.30 0.47
CA GLU A 125 -21.07 -10.05 0.21
C GLU A 125 -22.10 -9.24 -0.59
N ARG A 126 -21.97 -7.91 -0.59
CA ARG A 126 -22.93 -6.97 -1.20
C ARG A 126 -22.47 -6.46 -2.57
N ASP A 127 -21.19 -6.49 -2.84
CA ASP A 127 -20.59 -5.99 -4.09
C ASP A 127 -19.59 -7.02 -4.64
N GLU A 128 -20.05 -7.78 -5.64
CA GLU A 128 -19.24 -8.82 -6.29
C GLU A 128 -17.99 -8.25 -7.01
N SER A 129 -18.09 -7.05 -7.57
CA SER A 129 -16.97 -6.42 -8.26
C SER A 129 -15.86 -6.01 -7.29
N PHE A 130 -16.25 -5.47 -6.15
CA PHE A 130 -15.33 -5.15 -5.07
C PHE A 130 -14.74 -6.42 -4.42
N ALA A 131 -15.58 -7.45 -4.21
CA ALA A 131 -15.13 -8.74 -3.70
C ALA A 131 -14.03 -9.36 -4.58
N ARG A 132 -14.23 -9.32 -5.91
CA ARG A 132 -13.27 -9.81 -6.89
C ARG A 132 -11.96 -9.02 -6.84
N LEU A 133 -12.03 -7.68 -6.85
CA LEU A 133 -10.88 -6.81 -6.76
C LEU A 133 -10.05 -7.08 -5.48
N LEU A 134 -10.71 -7.18 -4.33
CA LEU A 134 -10.07 -7.48 -3.06
C LEU A 134 -9.46 -8.90 -3.04
N HIS A 135 -10.15 -9.87 -3.66
CA HIS A 135 -9.65 -11.24 -3.78
C HIS A 135 -8.38 -11.28 -4.62
N GLU A 136 -8.41 -10.73 -5.82
CA GLU A 136 -7.31 -10.79 -6.79
C GLU A 136 -6.06 -10.05 -6.31
N ARG A 137 -6.26 -8.86 -5.73
CA ARG A 137 -5.14 -7.98 -5.36
C ARG A 137 -4.62 -8.19 -3.94
N VAL A 138 -5.48 -8.61 -3.01
CA VAL A 138 -5.10 -8.72 -1.59
C VAL A 138 -5.03 -10.17 -1.12
N LYS A 139 -6.09 -10.96 -1.35
CA LYS A 139 -6.19 -12.31 -0.76
C LYS A 139 -5.36 -13.34 -1.52
N GLU A 140 -5.48 -13.40 -2.84
CA GLU A 140 -4.84 -14.44 -3.66
C GLU A 140 -3.30 -14.37 -3.63
N PRO A 141 -2.64 -13.20 -3.72
CA PRO A 141 -1.19 -13.13 -3.59
C PRO A 141 -0.67 -13.66 -2.24
N ARG A 142 -1.41 -13.40 -1.15
CA ARG A 142 -1.04 -13.87 0.19
C ARG A 142 -1.29 -15.36 0.39
N LYS A 143 -2.33 -15.90 -0.22
CA LYS A 143 -2.57 -17.33 -0.28
C LYS A 143 -1.46 -18.05 -1.04
N ARG A 144 -1.03 -17.53 -2.19
CA ARG A 144 0.10 -18.07 -2.95
C ARG A 144 1.38 -18.04 -2.14
N MET A 145 1.68 -16.94 -1.47
CA MET A 145 2.82 -16.85 -0.56
C MET A 145 2.87 -17.99 0.46
N PHE A 146 1.72 -18.31 1.07
CA PHE A 146 1.64 -19.43 2.03
C PHE A 146 1.89 -20.78 1.37
N LEU A 147 1.32 -21.01 0.19
CA LEU A 147 1.53 -22.24 -0.58
C LEU A 147 3.00 -22.39 -1.02
N ASP A 148 3.62 -21.31 -1.49
CA ASP A 148 5.03 -21.31 -1.91
C ASP A 148 5.97 -21.66 -0.75
N LEU A 149 5.67 -21.20 0.47
CA LEU A 149 6.42 -21.56 1.67
C LEU A 149 6.31 -23.05 1.97
N LEU A 150 5.11 -23.63 1.89
CA LEU A 150 4.90 -25.06 2.11
C LEU A 150 5.60 -25.92 1.04
N VAL A 151 5.51 -25.52 -0.24
CA VAL A 151 6.17 -26.21 -1.35
C VAL A 151 7.70 -26.18 -1.16
N ARG A 152 8.24 -25.01 -0.81
CA ARG A 152 9.68 -24.88 -0.52
C ARG A 152 10.11 -25.76 0.65
N GLY A 153 9.30 -25.85 1.71
CA GLY A 153 9.55 -26.73 2.84
C GLY A 153 9.54 -28.20 2.44
N ALA A 154 8.58 -28.63 1.63
CA ALA A 154 8.49 -30.02 1.15
C ALA A 154 9.66 -30.43 0.25
N VAL A 155 10.24 -29.49 -0.50
CA VAL A 155 11.43 -29.74 -1.35
C VAL A 155 12.71 -29.87 -0.52
N ARG A 156 12.78 -29.20 0.62
CA ARG A 156 13.97 -29.26 1.51
C ARG A 156 13.99 -30.48 2.43
N GLY A 157 12.89 -31.20 2.60
CA GLY A 157 12.73 -32.36 3.49
C GLY A 157 12.39 -31.92 4.89
#